data_70c7a848fd2ef9039fddfccd41177234
#
_entry.id   70c7a848fd2ef9039fddfccd41177234
#
_cell.length_a   1.000
_cell.length_b   1.000
_cell.length_c   1.000
_cell.angle_alpha   90.00
_cell.angle_beta   90.00
_cell.angle_gamma   90.00
#
_symmetry.space_group_name_H-M   'P 1'
#
loop_
_entity.id
_entity.type
_entity.pdbx_description
1 polymer ?
#
loop_
_entity_poly.entity_id
_entity_poly.type
_entity_poly.pdbx_seq_one_letter_code
_entity_poly.pdbx_strand_id
1 'polypeptide(L)'
;GGLHGRAIFIDSEDTFRPERIDDMVRGLEDDKLEAAMADRDIEGSPDDDEAMQELVEDVLDKIHVAKGFNSNHQMLLAEKAQEIASEYEDDDYPVRLLVVDSLTAHFRAEYVGRGELADRQQKLNKHLHDLDKVGNLYNAAVVVTNQVQSNPDSFFGDPTKPIGGNILGHKSTFRMYLKKSKQNKRIVKLVDAPNLADGEAVMRVEGEGLKPE
;
A
#
# COMPACT_ATOMS: atom_id res chain seq x y z
N GLY A 1 11.29 13.72 -6.37
CA GLY A 1 10.44 13.67 -5.23
C GLY A 1 10.02 12.29 -4.84
N GLY A 2 9.83 11.77 -3.90
CA GLY A 2 9.32 10.60 -3.23
C GLY A 2 9.11 10.91 -1.76
N LEU A 3 8.84 9.92 -0.95
CA LEU A 3 8.67 10.11 0.49
C LEU A 3 10.02 10.22 1.24
N HIS A 4 11.14 9.98 0.56
CA HIS A 4 12.49 9.97 1.13
C HIS A 4 12.54 9.17 2.44
N GLY A 5 12.41 7.85 2.33
CA GLY A 5 12.35 6.97 3.50
C GLY A 5 12.12 5.51 3.15
N ARG A 6 12.06 4.70 4.19
CA ARG A 6 11.79 3.25 4.12
C ARG A 6 10.32 2.97 3.98
N ALA A 7 10.00 1.82 3.43
CA ALA A 7 8.65 1.27 3.39
C ALA A 7 8.56 -0.03 4.20
N ILE A 8 7.42 -0.24 4.86
CA ILE A 8 7.05 -1.52 5.46
C ILE A 8 5.86 -2.07 4.65
N PHE A 9 5.97 -3.30 4.19
CA PHE A 9 4.94 -3.97 3.40
C PHE A 9 4.47 -5.24 4.11
N ILE A 10 3.23 -5.23 4.60
CA ILE A 10 2.59 -6.40 5.20
C ILE A 10 1.78 -7.08 4.09
N ASP A 11 2.29 -8.22 3.61
CA ASP A 11 1.72 -9.01 2.54
C ASP A 11 0.87 -10.16 3.11
N SER A 12 -0.44 -10.12 2.92
CA SER A 12 -1.36 -11.16 3.36
C SER A 12 -1.83 -12.08 2.23
N GLU A 13 -1.48 -11.76 0.99
CA GLU A 13 -1.93 -12.50 -0.21
C GLU A 13 -0.76 -13.13 -0.99
N ASP A 14 0.48 -12.97 -0.50
CA ASP A 14 1.69 -13.50 -1.16
C ASP A 14 1.89 -12.93 -2.57
N THR A 15 1.70 -11.63 -2.71
CA THR A 15 1.71 -10.93 -4.01
C THR A 15 2.92 -10.04 -4.23
N PHE A 16 3.67 -9.71 -3.19
CA PHE A 16 4.89 -8.91 -3.32
C PHE A 16 5.94 -9.64 -4.17
N ARG A 17 6.54 -8.92 -5.10
CA ARG A 17 7.59 -9.42 -6.00
C ARG A 17 8.69 -8.38 -6.12
N PRO A 18 9.92 -8.68 -5.66
CA PRO A 18 11.07 -7.78 -5.79
C PRO A 18 11.36 -7.37 -7.23
N GLU A 19 11.15 -8.29 -8.18
CA GLU A 19 11.35 -8.05 -9.61
C GLU A 19 10.45 -6.92 -10.14
N ARG A 20 9.27 -6.75 -9.52
CA ARG A 20 8.39 -5.61 -9.86
C ARG A 20 8.94 -4.28 -9.38
N ILE A 21 9.66 -4.27 -8.28
CA ILE A 21 10.33 -3.05 -7.80
C ILE A 21 11.49 -2.71 -8.74
N ASP A 22 12.28 -3.69 -9.16
CA ASP A 22 13.33 -3.52 -10.16
C ASP A 22 12.76 -2.91 -11.46
N ASP A 23 11.74 -3.52 -12.05
CA ASP A 23 11.06 -2.99 -13.24
C ASP A 23 10.59 -1.52 -13.04
N MET A 24 10.04 -1.21 -11.87
CA MET A 24 9.53 0.14 -11.56
C MET A 24 10.66 1.16 -11.39
N VAL A 25 11.78 0.78 -10.78
CA VAL A 25 12.94 1.65 -10.64
C VAL A 25 13.52 1.94 -12.01
N ARG A 26 13.80 0.92 -12.81
CA ARG A 26 14.33 1.07 -14.18
C ARG A 26 13.40 1.82 -15.13
N GLY A 27 12.11 1.85 -14.85
CA GLY A 27 11.11 2.57 -15.63
C GLY A 27 10.87 4.01 -15.20
N LEU A 28 11.67 4.55 -14.28
CA LEU A 28 11.63 5.97 -13.94
C LEU A 28 12.26 6.81 -15.06
N GLU A 29 11.89 8.08 -15.11
CA GLU A 29 12.50 9.06 -16.02
C GLU A 29 13.93 9.35 -15.59
N ASP A 30 14.84 9.60 -16.56
CA ASP A 30 16.27 9.76 -16.32
C ASP A 30 16.59 10.82 -15.26
N ASP A 31 15.89 11.95 -15.28
CA ASP A 31 16.05 13.02 -14.29
C ASP A 31 15.75 12.56 -12.86
N LYS A 32 14.82 11.62 -12.69
CA LYS A 32 14.49 11.02 -11.40
C LYS A 32 15.53 9.98 -10.98
N LEU A 33 16.05 9.23 -11.93
CA LEU A 33 17.12 8.25 -11.68
C LEU A 33 18.40 8.96 -11.28
N GLU A 34 18.82 9.99 -12.02
CA GLU A 34 19.98 10.82 -11.68
C GLU A 34 19.87 11.44 -10.29
N ALA A 35 18.68 12.01 -9.97
CA ALA A 35 18.43 12.57 -8.65
C ALA A 35 18.46 11.50 -7.53
N ALA A 36 17.96 10.28 -7.81
CA ALA A 36 17.97 9.19 -6.87
C ALA A 36 19.38 8.63 -6.63
N MET A 37 20.22 8.55 -7.66
CA MET A 37 21.62 8.15 -7.57
C MET A 37 22.44 9.19 -6.77
N ALA A 38 22.27 10.47 -7.09
CA ALA A 38 22.95 11.57 -6.38
C ALA A 38 22.59 11.64 -4.89
N ASP A 39 21.33 11.38 -4.54
CA ASP A 39 20.86 11.33 -3.14
C ASP A 39 21.49 10.19 -2.32
N ARG A 40 22.06 9.19 -3.00
CA ARG A 40 22.65 7.97 -2.42
C ARG A 40 24.15 7.86 -2.62
N ASP A 41 24.78 8.90 -3.15
CA ASP A 41 26.19 8.91 -3.52
C ASP A 41 26.60 7.75 -4.47
N ILE A 42 25.67 7.29 -5.32
CA ILE A 42 25.93 6.27 -6.34
C ILE A 42 26.61 6.93 -7.53
N GLU A 43 27.84 6.51 -7.83
CA GLU A 43 28.62 7.00 -8.98
C GLU A 43 28.16 6.30 -10.26
N GLY A 44 27.89 7.07 -11.32
CA GLY A 44 27.47 6.54 -12.62
C GLY A 44 26.33 7.33 -13.24
N SER A 45 25.66 6.71 -14.20
CA SER A 45 24.51 7.28 -14.91
C SER A 45 23.40 6.22 -15.08
N PRO A 46 22.17 6.61 -15.43
CA PRO A 46 21.08 5.66 -15.71
C PRO A 46 21.38 4.64 -16.82
N ASP A 47 22.32 4.94 -17.72
CA ASP A 47 22.77 4.02 -18.78
C ASP A 47 23.84 3.02 -18.29
N ASP A 48 24.33 3.16 -17.07
CA ASP A 48 25.33 2.28 -16.48
C ASP A 48 24.62 1.15 -15.70
N ASP A 49 24.81 -0.08 -16.16
CA ASP A 49 24.17 -1.26 -15.58
C ASP A 49 24.60 -1.52 -14.12
N GLU A 50 25.87 -1.22 -13.75
CA GLU A 50 26.36 -1.37 -12.37
C GLU A 50 25.70 -0.34 -11.44
N ALA A 51 25.67 0.93 -11.83
CA ALA A 51 25.02 1.99 -11.06
C ALA A 51 23.52 1.76 -10.91
N MET A 52 22.85 1.30 -11.96
CA MET A 52 21.43 0.93 -11.90
C MET A 52 21.18 -0.26 -10.98
N GLN A 53 22.04 -1.26 -11.00
CA GLN A 53 21.91 -2.41 -10.11
C GLN A 53 22.10 -2.00 -8.65
N GLU A 54 23.08 -1.15 -8.34
CA GLU A 54 23.30 -0.60 -7.01
C GLU A 54 22.09 0.20 -6.52
N LEU A 55 21.49 1.03 -7.38
CA LEU A 55 20.28 1.79 -7.07
C LEU A 55 19.10 0.86 -6.74
N VAL A 56 18.89 -0.19 -7.53
CA VAL A 56 17.81 -1.17 -7.30
C VAL A 56 18.00 -1.90 -5.97
N GLU A 57 19.22 -2.34 -5.67
CA GLU A 57 19.55 -3.03 -4.42
C GLU A 57 19.34 -2.10 -3.22
N ASP A 58 19.78 -0.86 -3.28
CA ASP A 58 19.54 0.13 -2.24
C ASP A 58 18.06 0.41 -2.00
N VAL A 59 17.25 0.50 -3.07
CA VAL A 59 15.80 0.68 -2.95
C VAL A 59 15.14 -0.55 -2.31
N LEU A 60 15.56 -1.76 -2.70
CA LEU A 60 15.02 -3.00 -2.12
C LEU A 60 15.38 -3.15 -0.64
N ASP A 61 16.58 -2.78 -0.24
CA ASP A 61 17.03 -2.82 1.17
C ASP A 61 16.24 -1.87 2.08
N LYS A 62 15.61 -0.86 1.50
CA LYS A 62 14.73 0.07 2.22
C LYS A 62 13.27 -0.37 2.27
N ILE A 63 12.94 -1.58 1.78
CA ILE A 63 11.59 -2.15 1.81
C ILE A 63 11.55 -3.37 2.74
N HIS A 64 10.99 -3.20 3.93
CA HIS A 64 10.78 -4.28 4.88
C HIS A 64 9.50 -5.04 4.54
N VAL A 65 9.63 -6.27 4.04
CA VAL A 65 8.49 -7.11 3.65
C VAL A 65 8.23 -8.16 4.72
N ALA A 66 6.99 -8.24 5.19
CA ALA A 66 6.57 -9.25 6.15
C ALA A 66 5.29 -9.95 5.67
N LYS A 67 5.31 -11.30 5.64
CA LYS A 67 4.16 -12.10 5.22
C LYS A 67 3.23 -12.40 6.39
N GLY A 68 1.98 -11.95 6.28
CA GLY A 68 0.91 -12.28 7.22
C GLY A 68 0.29 -13.64 6.90
N PHE A 69 0.28 -14.59 7.85
CA PHE A 69 -0.27 -15.93 7.64
C PHE A 69 -1.72 -16.10 8.12
N ASN A 70 -2.16 -15.23 9.01
CA ASN A 70 -3.52 -15.19 9.56
C ASN A 70 -3.80 -13.81 10.17
N SER A 71 -5.04 -13.56 10.59
CA SER A 71 -5.45 -12.25 11.13
C SER A 71 -4.67 -11.85 12.38
N ASN A 72 -4.41 -12.78 13.31
CA ASN A 72 -3.65 -12.48 14.52
C ASN A 72 -2.16 -12.18 14.20
N HIS A 73 -1.56 -12.91 13.26
CA HIS A 73 -0.20 -12.63 12.80
C HIS A 73 -0.13 -11.28 12.08
N GLN A 74 -1.10 -10.96 11.22
CA GLN A 74 -1.18 -9.66 10.57
C GLN A 74 -1.27 -8.50 11.58
N MET A 75 -2.03 -8.66 12.66
CA MET A 75 -2.11 -7.68 13.76
C MET A 75 -0.76 -7.56 14.50
N LEU A 76 -0.07 -8.67 14.77
CA LEU A 76 1.27 -8.66 15.37
C LEU A 76 2.28 -7.94 14.47
N LEU A 77 2.20 -8.12 13.15
CA LEU A 77 3.07 -7.42 12.20
C LEU A 77 2.86 -5.90 12.22
N ALA A 78 1.65 -5.40 12.51
CA ALA A 78 1.42 -3.98 12.71
C ALA A 78 2.09 -3.44 13.99
N GLU A 79 2.10 -4.25 15.07
CA GLU A 79 2.86 -3.92 16.29
C GLU A 79 4.38 -3.91 16.02
N LYS A 80 4.88 -4.89 15.24
CA LYS A 80 6.28 -4.94 14.81
C LYS A 80 6.67 -3.79 13.86
N ALA A 81 5.75 -3.35 13.02
CA ALA A 81 5.97 -2.17 12.18
C ALA A 81 6.24 -0.90 13.01
N GLN A 82 5.62 -0.77 14.19
CA GLN A 82 5.91 0.31 15.11
C GLN A 82 7.33 0.21 15.68
N GLU A 83 7.80 -1.01 16.03
CA GLU A 83 9.17 -1.23 16.52
C GLU A 83 10.20 -0.87 15.44
N ILE A 84 10.00 -1.33 14.20
CA ILE A 84 10.88 -0.98 13.06
C ILE A 84 10.86 0.53 12.83
N ALA A 85 9.70 1.17 12.84
CA ALA A 85 9.60 2.61 12.63
C ALA A 85 10.33 3.42 13.71
N SER A 86 10.33 2.93 14.96
CA SER A 86 11.10 3.52 16.06
C SER A 86 12.60 3.33 15.92
N GLU A 87 13.03 2.18 15.39
CA GLU A 87 14.46 1.89 15.15
C GLU A 87 15.08 2.85 14.12
N TYR A 88 14.31 3.24 13.11
CA TYR A 88 14.76 4.14 12.03
C TYR A 88 14.26 5.58 12.21
N GLU A 89 13.78 5.99 13.39
CA GLU A 89 13.18 7.31 13.58
C GLU A 89 14.17 8.46 13.30
N ASP A 90 15.41 8.29 13.74
CA ASP A 90 16.50 9.27 13.57
C ASP A 90 17.44 8.93 12.40
N ASP A 91 17.09 7.96 11.53
CA ASP A 91 17.85 7.57 10.34
C ASP A 91 17.65 8.58 9.21
N ASP A 92 18.58 8.70 8.29
CA ASP A 92 18.47 9.54 7.08
C ASP A 92 17.27 9.10 6.21
N TYR A 93 16.90 7.81 6.27
CA TYR A 93 15.74 7.23 5.62
C TYR A 93 14.77 6.63 6.64
N PRO A 94 14.01 7.44 7.40
CA PRO A 94 13.04 6.93 8.36
C PRO A 94 11.87 6.23 7.66
N VAL A 95 11.08 5.45 8.39
CA VAL A 95 9.88 4.82 7.82
C VAL A 95 8.86 5.90 7.44
N ARG A 96 8.49 5.95 6.16
CA ARG A 96 7.53 6.92 5.60
C ARG A 96 6.31 6.30 4.94
N LEU A 97 6.33 4.99 4.74
CA LEU A 97 5.23 4.27 4.10
C LEU A 97 4.98 2.94 4.82
N LEU A 98 3.73 2.69 5.17
CA LEU A 98 3.26 1.39 5.67
C LEU A 98 2.14 0.91 4.75
N VAL A 99 2.33 -0.24 4.12
CA VAL A 99 1.35 -0.86 3.23
C VAL A 99 0.84 -2.15 3.84
N VAL A 100 -0.49 -2.39 3.76
CA VAL A 100 -1.10 -3.68 4.11
C VAL A 100 -1.92 -4.18 2.92
N ASP A 101 -1.44 -5.23 2.28
CA ASP A 101 -2.09 -5.84 1.11
C ASP A 101 -2.40 -7.33 1.35
N SER A 102 -3.65 -7.66 1.63
CA SER A 102 -4.81 -6.80 1.87
C SER A 102 -5.17 -6.77 3.35
N LEU A 103 -5.83 -5.68 3.75
CA LEU A 103 -6.26 -5.49 5.13
C LEU A 103 -7.26 -6.56 5.61
N THR A 104 -8.15 -7.04 4.73
CA THR A 104 -9.33 -7.82 5.14
C THR A 104 -9.31 -9.29 4.74
N ALA A 105 -8.33 -9.77 3.97
CA ALA A 105 -8.30 -11.14 3.45
C ALA A 105 -8.41 -12.19 4.56
N HIS A 106 -7.52 -12.16 5.53
CA HIS A 106 -7.52 -13.10 6.65
C HIS A 106 -8.75 -12.96 7.55
N PHE A 107 -9.15 -11.74 7.87
CA PHE A 107 -10.34 -11.49 8.69
C PHE A 107 -11.63 -12.05 8.05
N ARG A 108 -11.70 -12.05 6.72
CA ARG A 108 -12.82 -12.63 6.00
C ARG A 108 -12.78 -14.16 5.99
N ALA A 109 -11.59 -14.73 5.84
CA ALA A 109 -11.41 -16.17 5.77
C ALA A 109 -11.65 -16.86 7.12
N GLU A 110 -11.25 -16.21 8.22
CA GLU A 110 -11.30 -16.81 9.56
C GLU A 110 -12.62 -16.57 10.28
N TYR A 111 -13.25 -15.40 10.09
CA TYR A 111 -14.50 -15.02 10.77
C TYR A 111 -15.69 -15.17 9.83
N VAL A 112 -16.24 -16.37 9.76
CA VAL A 112 -17.33 -16.74 8.86
C VAL A 112 -18.66 -16.83 9.62
N GLY A 113 -19.70 -16.16 9.07
CA GLY A 113 -21.03 -16.23 9.64
C GLY A 113 -21.41 -15.03 10.51
N ARG A 114 -22.72 -14.95 10.84
CA ARG A 114 -23.27 -13.80 11.55
C ARG A 114 -22.84 -13.73 13.03
N GLY A 115 -22.55 -14.87 13.63
CA GLY A 115 -22.14 -14.94 15.04
C GLY A 115 -20.76 -14.34 15.31
N GLU A 116 -19.86 -14.36 14.33
CA GLU A 116 -18.47 -13.89 14.48
C GLU A 116 -18.27 -12.45 13.96
N LEU A 117 -19.34 -11.82 13.50
CA LEU A 117 -19.26 -10.48 12.93
C LEU A 117 -18.73 -9.44 13.94
N ALA A 118 -19.17 -9.53 15.20
CA ALA A 118 -18.74 -8.59 16.25
C ALA A 118 -17.26 -8.73 16.55
N ASP A 119 -16.76 -9.95 16.70
CA ASP A 119 -15.33 -10.23 16.98
C ASP A 119 -14.45 -9.80 15.81
N ARG A 120 -14.87 -10.11 14.58
CA ARG A 120 -14.17 -9.61 13.38
C ARG A 120 -14.07 -8.10 13.36
N GLN A 121 -15.16 -7.40 13.65
CA GLN A 121 -15.20 -5.94 13.65
C GLN A 121 -14.30 -5.35 14.74
N GLN A 122 -14.32 -5.94 15.94
CA GLN A 122 -13.49 -5.50 17.04
C GLN A 122 -12.00 -5.66 16.72
N LYS A 123 -11.59 -6.81 16.20
CA LYS A 123 -10.18 -7.05 15.82
C LYS A 123 -9.73 -6.16 14.67
N LEU A 124 -10.56 -5.99 13.65
CA LEU A 124 -10.26 -5.11 12.53
C LEU A 124 -10.12 -3.65 12.98
N ASN A 125 -10.96 -3.19 13.91
CA ASN A 125 -10.87 -1.85 14.47
C ASN A 125 -9.58 -1.66 15.29
N LYS A 126 -9.19 -2.68 16.10
CA LYS A 126 -7.90 -2.66 16.80
C LYS A 126 -6.73 -2.60 15.81
N HIS A 127 -6.74 -3.44 14.80
CA HIS A 127 -5.70 -3.47 13.77
C HIS A 127 -5.53 -2.12 13.07
N LEU A 128 -6.64 -1.52 12.62
CA LEU A 128 -6.63 -0.18 12.05
C LEU A 128 -6.09 0.88 13.00
N HIS A 129 -6.43 0.78 14.30
CA HIS A 129 -5.91 1.69 15.30
C HIS A 129 -4.38 1.56 15.46
N ASP A 130 -3.86 0.34 15.46
CA ASP A 130 -2.42 0.08 15.55
C ASP A 130 -1.68 0.62 14.30
N LEU A 131 -2.25 0.47 13.10
CA LEU A 131 -1.72 1.07 11.86
C LEU A 131 -1.74 2.61 11.90
N ASP A 132 -2.86 3.22 12.29
CA ASP A 132 -2.99 4.67 12.46
C ASP A 132 -1.94 5.23 13.44
N LYS A 133 -1.65 4.46 14.50
CA LYS A 133 -0.65 4.85 15.49
C LYS A 133 0.75 4.96 14.88
N VAL A 134 1.14 4.01 14.01
CA VAL A 134 2.41 4.09 13.27
C VAL A 134 2.42 5.33 12.38
N GLY A 135 1.35 5.54 11.60
CA GLY A 135 1.25 6.71 10.73
C GLY A 135 1.41 8.04 11.46
N ASN A 136 0.74 8.18 12.61
CA ASN A 136 0.74 9.42 13.38
C ASN A 136 2.05 9.65 14.15
N LEU A 137 2.65 8.61 14.76
CA LEU A 137 3.86 8.75 15.56
C LEU A 137 5.09 9.02 14.70
N TYR A 138 5.19 8.37 13.54
CA TYR A 138 6.40 8.42 12.70
C TYR A 138 6.21 9.23 11.41
N ASN A 139 5.10 9.97 11.30
CA ASN A 139 4.77 10.74 10.10
C ASN A 139 4.87 9.89 8.82
N ALA A 140 4.28 8.69 8.87
CA ALA A 140 4.26 7.73 7.77
C ALA A 140 2.87 7.69 7.10
N ALA A 141 2.86 7.59 5.78
CA ALA A 141 1.63 7.33 5.04
C ALA A 141 1.21 5.87 5.25
N VAL A 142 -0.05 5.63 5.60
CA VAL A 142 -0.61 4.28 5.73
C VAL A 142 -1.54 4.01 4.55
N VAL A 143 -1.21 2.99 3.77
CA VAL A 143 -1.98 2.56 2.60
C VAL A 143 -2.48 1.14 2.84
N VAL A 144 -3.78 0.93 2.74
CA VAL A 144 -4.37 -0.40 2.87
C VAL A 144 -5.18 -0.73 1.63
N THR A 145 -5.02 -1.93 1.12
CA THR A 145 -5.92 -2.44 0.07
C THR A 145 -7.08 -3.19 0.70
N ASN A 146 -8.22 -3.14 0.04
CA ASN A 146 -9.42 -3.83 0.48
C ASN A 146 -10.16 -4.41 -0.73
N GLN A 147 -10.68 -5.60 -0.57
CA GLN A 147 -11.48 -6.24 -1.60
C GLN A 147 -12.93 -5.72 -1.59
N VAL A 148 -13.59 -5.88 -2.72
CA VAL A 148 -15.03 -5.62 -2.86
C VAL A 148 -15.79 -6.93 -3.01
N GLN A 149 -17.05 -6.93 -2.63
CA GLN A 149 -17.97 -8.04 -2.82
C GLN A 149 -19.20 -7.59 -3.60
N SER A 150 -19.81 -8.51 -4.34
CA SER A 150 -21.07 -8.25 -5.03
C SER A 150 -22.18 -7.96 -4.00
N ASN A 151 -22.98 -6.95 -4.31
CA ASN A 151 -24.20 -6.61 -3.57
C ASN A 151 -25.41 -6.89 -4.46
N PRO A 152 -26.02 -8.08 -4.37
CA PRO A 152 -27.12 -8.49 -5.24
C PRO A 152 -28.40 -7.64 -5.04
N ASP A 153 -28.49 -6.91 -3.93
CA ASP A 153 -29.64 -6.04 -3.63
C ASP A 153 -29.54 -4.64 -4.28
N SER A 154 -28.42 -4.38 -4.98
CA SER A 154 -28.25 -3.10 -5.69
C SER A 154 -28.85 -3.18 -7.09
N PHE A 155 -30.03 -2.61 -7.27
CA PHE A 155 -30.72 -2.53 -8.57
C PHE A 155 -30.21 -1.38 -9.44
N PHE A 156 -29.51 -0.41 -8.89
CA PHE A 156 -28.98 0.76 -9.60
C PHE A 156 -27.57 1.09 -9.12
N GLY A 157 -26.69 1.49 -10.03
CA GLY A 157 -25.31 1.90 -9.74
C GLY A 157 -24.31 0.74 -9.76
N ASP A 158 -23.21 0.90 -9.05
CA ASP A 158 -22.17 -0.13 -8.92
C ASP A 158 -22.64 -1.24 -7.96
N PRO A 159 -22.73 -2.49 -8.43
CA PRO A 159 -23.25 -3.60 -7.61
C PRO A 159 -22.22 -4.11 -6.60
N THR A 160 -21.13 -3.39 -6.34
CA THR A 160 -20.08 -3.80 -5.41
C THR A 160 -20.08 -2.98 -4.14
N LYS A 161 -19.74 -3.64 -3.02
CA LYS A 161 -19.52 -2.99 -1.73
C LYS A 161 -18.14 -3.37 -1.19
N PRO A 162 -17.43 -2.44 -0.55
CA PRO A 162 -16.18 -2.77 0.14
C PRO A 162 -16.43 -3.75 1.29
N ILE A 163 -15.51 -4.68 1.46
CA ILE A 163 -15.50 -5.60 2.60
C ILE A 163 -15.06 -4.84 3.85
N GLY A 164 -15.51 -5.24 5.04
CA GLY A 164 -15.15 -4.58 6.31
C GLY A 164 -16.17 -3.55 6.80
N GLY A 165 -17.17 -3.21 5.97
CA GLY A 165 -18.32 -2.38 6.38
C GLY A 165 -17.92 -0.93 6.73
N ASN A 166 -18.68 -0.32 7.64
CA ASN A 166 -18.54 1.10 7.98
C ASN A 166 -17.24 1.44 8.72
N ILE A 167 -16.57 0.47 9.36
CA ILE A 167 -15.33 0.74 10.12
C ILE A 167 -14.24 1.32 9.21
N LEU A 168 -14.02 0.72 8.06
CA LEU A 168 -13.07 1.23 7.07
C LEU A 168 -13.47 2.60 6.56
N GLY A 169 -14.77 2.79 6.31
CA GLY A 169 -15.29 4.07 5.85
C GLY A 169 -15.04 5.24 6.82
N HIS A 170 -15.07 4.98 8.12
CA HIS A 170 -14.87 6.00 9.14
C HIS A 170 -13.41 6.23 9.53
N LYS A 171 -12.55 5.23 9.31
CA LYS A 171 -11.14 5.28 9.68
C LYS A 171 -10.23 5.80 8.56
N SER A 172 -10.61 5.60 7.30
CA SER A 172 -9.81 6.03 6.16
C SER A 172 -10.03 7.51 5.88
N THR A 173 -8.95 8.29 5.81
CA THR A 173 -8.98 9.70 5.43
C THR A 173 -9.32 9.86 3.94
N PHE A 174 -8.73 9.02 3.10
CA PHE A 174 -8.98 9.00 1.67
C PHE A 174 -9.41 7.59 1.24
N ARG A 175 -10.43 7.50 0.41
CA ARG A 175 -10.85 6.23 -0.19
C ARG A 175 -10.88 6.35 -1.70
N MET A 176 -10.16 5.44 -2.34
CA MET A 176 -10.12 5.34 -3.79
C MET A 176 -10.69 3.98 -4.23
N TYR A 177 -11.50 4.00 -5.25
CA TYR A 177 -12.04 2.80 -5.88
C TYR A 177 -11.36 2.58 -7.23
N LEU A 178 -10.72 1.41 -7.39
CA LEU A 178 -10.01 1.03 -8.60
C LEU A 178 -10.87 0.07 -9.40
N LYS A 179 -11.22 0.44 -10.62
CA LYS A 179 -12.03 -0.37 -11.52
C LYS A 179 -11.23 -0.77 -12.76
N LYS A 180 -11.27 -2.06 -13.07
CA LYS A 180 -10.70 -2.56 -14.34
C LYS A 180 -11.46 -1.98 -15.52
N SER A 181 -10.73 -1.46 -16.50
CA SER A 181 -11.25 -0.97 -17.77
C SER A 181 -10.71 -1.80 -18.93
N LYS A 182 -10.77 -1.30 -20.15
CA LYS A 182 -10.28 -2.01 -21.33
C LYS A 182 -8.75 -2.13 -21.32
N GLN A 183 -8.24 -3.25 -21.79
CA GLN A 183 -6.80 -3.52 -21.88
C GLN A 183 -6.10 -3.39 -20.48
N ASN A 184 -4.98 -2.66 -20.41
CA ASN A 184 -4.22 -2.39 -19.21
C ASN A 184 -4.70 -1.17 -18.40
N LYS A 185 -5.81 -0.54 -18.79
CA LYS A 185 -6.33 0.66 -18.13
C LYS A 185 -7.08 0.34 -16.84
N ARG A 186 -6.96 1.26 -15.88
CA ARG A 186 -7.73 1.29 -14.64
C ARG A 186 -8.33 2.67 -14.45
N ILE A 187 -9.58 2.71 -14.04
CA ILE A 187 -10.25 3.92 -13.59
C ILE A 187 -10.07 4.00 -12.09
N VAL A 188 -9.52 5.11 -11.62
CA VAL A 188 -9.36 5.42 -10.20
C VAL A 188 -10.37 6.50 -9.84
N LYS A 189 -11.29 6.17 -8.96
CA LYS A 189 -12.31 7.11 -8.49
C LYS A 189 -12.04 7.46 -7.03
N LEU A 190 -11.94 8.76 -6.73
CA LEU A 190 -11.96 9.25 -5.35
C LEU A 190 -13.41 9.18 -4.85
N VAL A 191 -13.66 8.33 -3.86
CA VAL A 191 -15.02 8.08 -3.31
C VAL A 191 -15.25 8.74 -1.97
N ASP A 192 -14.18 9.15 -1.30
CA ASP A 192 -14.25 9.91 -0.06
C ASP A 192 -12.93 10.64 0.20
N ALA A 193 -13.04 11.91 0.58
CA ALA A 193 -11.92 12.73 1.00
C ALA A 193 -12.45 13.94 1.80
N PRO A 194 -11.76 14.36 2.87
CA PRO A 194 -12.26 15.44 3.73
C PRO A 194 -12.27 16.82 3.06
N ASN A 195 -11.42 17.05 2.06
CA ASN A 195 -11.17 18.36 1.47
C ASN A 195 -11.03 18.35 -0.05
N LEU A 196 -11.36 17.25 -0.71
CA LEU A 196 -11.32 17.16 -2.17
C LEU A 196 -12.72 16.83 -2.71
N ALA A 197 -13.06 17.39 -3.84
CA ALA A 197 -14.25 17.02 -4.57
C ALA A 197 -14.11 15.59 -5.15
N ASP A 198 -15.23 14.95 -5.40
CA ASP A 198 -15.26 13.71 -6.15
C ASP A 198 -14.50 13.87 -7.47
N GLY A 199 -13.64 12.91 -7.77
CA GLY A 199 -12.80 12.93 -8.96
C GLY A 199 -12.58 11.54 -9.53
N GLU A 200 -12.25 11.50 -10.80
CA GLU A 200 -11.93 10.27 -11.51
C GLU A 200 -10.72 10.52 -12.41
N ALA A 201 -9.80 9.56 -12.44
CA ALA A 201 -8.65 9.56 -13.33
C ALA A 201 -8.48 8.19 -13.98
N VAL A 202 -7.88 8.17 -15.15
CA VAL A 202 -7.52 6.93 -15.84
C VAL A 202 -6.00 6.75 -15.77
N MET A 203 -5.57 5.55 -15.45
CA MET A 203 -4.17 5.16 -15.46
C MET A 203 -3.98 3.86 -16.22
N ARG A 204 -2.77 3.65 -16.72
CA ARG A 204 -2.33 2.40 -17.35
C ARG A 204 -1.44 1.63 -16.41
N VAL A 205 -1.62 0.31 -16.36
CA VAL A 205 -0.73 -0.62 -15.65
C VAL A 205 0.22 -1.20 -16.68
N GLU A 206 1.49 -0.87 -16.56
CA GLU A 206 2.56 -1.28 -17.48
C GLU A 206 3.63 -2.10 -16.75
N GLY A 207 4.59 -2.67 -17.47
CA GLY A 207 5.73 -3.36 -16.89
C GLY A 207 6.47 -2.50 -15.88
N GLU A 208 6.67 -1.25 -16.21
CA GLU A 208 7.40 -0.25 -15.44
C GLU A 208 6.56 0.47 -14.36
N GLY A 209 5.35 0.02 -14.07
CA GLY A 209 4.50 0.62 -13.04
C GLY A 209 3.22 1.27 -13.58
N LEU A 210 2.77 2.29 -12.89
CA LEU A 210 1.55 3.04 -13.21
C LEU A 210 1.92 4.28 -14.03
N LYS A 211 1.30 4.44 -15.18
CA LYS A 211 1.49 5.61 -16.05
C LYS A 211 0.16 6.36 -16.21
N PRO A 212 0.17 7.69 -16.28
CA PRO A 212 -1.03 8.47 -16.62
C PRO A 212 -1.50 8.15 -18.05
N GLU A 213 -2.79 8.37 -18.32
CA GLU A 213 -3.33 8.31 -19.69
C GLU A 213 -3.19 9.63 -20.39
#